data_a67c62fe4655ed512431af6032090dec
#
_entry.id   a67c62fe4655ed512431af6032090dec
#
_cell.length_a   1.000
_cell.length_b   1.000
_cell.length_c   1.000
_cell.angle_alpha   90.00
_cell.angle_beta   90.00
_cell.angle_gamma   90.00
#
_symmetry.space_group_name_H-M   'P 1'
#
loop_
_entity.id
_entity.type
_entity.pdbx_description
1 polymer ?
#
loop_
_entity_poly.entity_id
_entity_poly.type
_entity_poly.pdbx_seq_one_letter_code
_entity_poly.pdbx_strand_id
1 'polypeptide(L)'
;MNKEDILKKASKCSTCITKPCQVGCPLNNDTTEFIRLAKLEEFEKAYEVLSKTTVLSSVCGRICPHEKQCQGSCAMKNYYGAVEIGNIEYFIGDEAIKNGWKLPQSKEKRKEKIAVVGAGPSGLTCAAFLCENGYNVTVYEKYEHLGGLLYHGIPEFRLDKKTLNKTIEKIINLGVEIKTNCELGVNIQ
;
A
#
# COMPACT_ATOMS: atom_id res chain seq x y z
N MET A 1 -4.49 0.25 17.23
CA MET A 1 -3.15 0.57 17.78
C MET A 1 -3.06 2.07 17.94
N ASN A 2 -2.49 2.56 19.02
CA ASN A 2 -2.37 4.00 19.25
C ASN A 2 -0.97 4.50 18.82
N LYS A 3 -0.81 5.82 18.78
CA LYS A 3 0.42 6.50 18.36
C LYS A 3 1.63 6.13 19.23
N GLU A 4 1.45 6.05 20.55
CA GLU A 4 2.52 5.71 21.50
C GLU A 4 3.08 4.31 21.25
N ASP A 5 2.21 3.32 20.99
CA ASP A 5 2.61 1.97 20.64
C ASP A 5 3.49 1.97 19.36
N ILE A 6 3.10 2.78 18.37
CA ILE A 6 3.85 2.89 17.11
C ILE A 6 5.22 3.51 17.34
N LEU A 7 5.31 4.58 18.12
CA LEU A 7 6.59 5.21 18.45
C LEU A 7 7.52 4.25 19.21
N LYS A 8 6.96 3.48 20.15
CA LYS A 8 7.71 2.43 20.87
C LYS A 8 8.22 1.33 19.94
N LYS A 9 7.40 0.90 18.95
CA LYS A 9 7.83 -0.08 17.94
C LYS A 9 8.88 0.50 17.01
N ALA A 10 8.70 1.72 16.55
CA ALA A 10 9.62 2.41 15.66
C ALA A 10 10.98 2.66 16.34
N SER A 11 11.00 2.98 17.66
CA SER A 11 12.24 3.25 18.40
C SER A 11 13.23 2.09 18.39
N LYS A 12 12.75 0.84 18.23
CA LYS A 12 13.61 -0.35 18.11
C LYS A 12 14.44 -0.38 16.82
N CYS A 13 14.10 0.43 15.81
CA CYS A 13 14.85 0.46 14.55
C CYS A 13 16.18 1.22 14.72
N SER A 14 17.30 0.59 14.41
CA SER A 14 18.64 1.20 14.48
C SER A 14 19.05 1.97 13.22
N THR A 15 18.15 2.13 12.24
CA THR A 15 18.44 2.80 10.97
C THR A 15 19.69 2.25 10.26
N CYS A 16 19.72 0.92 10.07
CA CYS A 16 20.87 0.20 9.49
C CYS A 16 21.26 0.74 8.11
N ILE A 17 22.54 0.95 7.86
CA ILE A 17 23.08 1.40 6.57
C ILE A 17 22.80 0.36 5.46
N THR A 18 22.91 -0.94 5.77
CA THR A 18 22.69 -2.03 4.81
C THR A 18 21.23 -2.31 4.50
N LYS A 19 20.29 -1.73 5.26
CA LYS A 19 18.83 -1.84 5.06
C LYS A 19 18.34 -3.27 4.73
N PRO A 20 18.67 -4.32 5.51
CA PRO A 20 18.31 -5.69 5.15
C PRO A 20 16.79 -5.92 5.10
N CYS A 21 16.00 -5.18 5.88
CA CYS A 21 14.54 -5.20 5.82
C CYS A 21 13.98 -4.68 4.48
N GLN A 22 14.64 -3.72 3.85
CA GLN A 22 14.28 -3.25 2.51
C GLN A 22 14.56 -4.33 1.47
N VAL A 23 15.72 -4.97 1.52
CA VAL A 23 16.08 -6.10 0.65
C VAL A 23 15.10 -7.28 0.82
N GLY A 24 14.66 -7.53 2.05
CA GLY A 24 13.67 -8.56 2.35
C GLY A 24 12.23 -8.21 1.96
N CYS A 25 11.96 -6.99 1.51
CA CYS A 25 10.65 -6.57 1.03
C CYS A 25 10.53 -6.82 -0.48
N PRO A 26 9.56 -7.60 -0.99
CA PRO A 26 9.40 -7.84 -2.43
C PRO A 26 9.17 -6.55 -3.25
N LEU A 27 8.64 -5.49 -2.62
CA LEU A 27 8.44 -4.18 -3.23
C LEU A 27 9.66 -3.25 -3.06
N ASN A 28 10.69 -3.71 -2.34
CA ASN A 28 11.85 -2.88 -2.01
C ASN A 28 11.50 -1.55 -1.32
N ASN A 29 10.49 -1.57 -0.45
CA ASN A 29 10.08 -0.40 0.34
C ASN A 29 11.27 0.17 1.12
N ASP A 30 11.48 1.48 1.12
CA ASP A 30 12.47 2.11 1.98
C ASP A 30 12.03 2.11 3.44
N THR A 31 12.08 0.88 4.01
CA THR A 31 11.61 0.57 5.36
C THR A 31 12.33 1.41 6.41
N THR A 32 13.62 1.63 6.22
CA THR A 32 14.44 2.41 7.16
C THR A 32 13.98 3.85 7.19
N GLU A 33 13.67 4.43 6.04
CA GLU A 33 13.30 5.84 5.94
C GLU A 33 11.89 6.10 6.46
N PHE A 34 10.87 5.29 6.09
CA PHE A 34 9.54 5.55 6.63
C PHE A 34 9.47 5.32 8.15
N ILE A 35 10.27 4.38 8.71
CA ILE A 35 10.35 4.19 10.17
C ILE A 35 11.08 5.37 10.83
N ARG A 36 12.15 5.89 10.21
CA ARG A 36 12.85 7.09 10.70
C ARG A 36 11.89 8.29 10.81
N LEU A 37 11.10 8.50 9.77
CA LEU A 37 10.09 9.57 9.76
C LEU A 37 8.98 9.32 10.78
N ALA A 38 8.54 8.07 10.95
CA ALA A 38 7.57 7.70 11.98
C ALA A 38 8.09 8.00 13.40
N LYS A 39 9.40 7.78 13.69
CA LYS A 39 10.02 8.18 14.98
C LYS A 39 9.94 9.68 15.23
N LEU A 40 10.02 10.48 14.17
CA LEU A 40 9.90 11.93 14.24
C LEU A 40 8.47 12.44 14.21
N GLU A 41 7.49 11.50 14.25
CA GLU A 41 6.06 11.78 14.13
C GLU A 41 5.65 12.42 12.78
N GLU A 42 6.53 12.41 11.79
CA GLU A 42 6.30 12.92 10.44
C GLU A 42 5.57 11.86 9.58
N PHE A 43 4.37 11.45 10.02
CA PHE A 43 3.65 10.33 9.42
C PHE A 43 3.22 10.58 7.97
N GLU A 44 2.89 11.82 7.60
CA GLU A 44 2.55 12.16 6.21
C GLU A 44 3.76 11.96 5.29
N LYS A 45 4.94 12.43 5.69
CA LYS A 45 6.18 12.18 4.93
C LYS A 45 6.54 10.68 4.88
N ALA A 46 6.28 9.95 5.98
CA ALA A 46 6.45 8.50 5.98
C ALA A 46 5.51 7.81 4.96
N TYR A 47 4.28 8.30 4.82
CA TYR A 47 3.34 7.84 3.81
C TYR A 47 3.81 8.18 2.38
N GLU A 48 4.37 9.36 2.15
CA GLU A 48 4.98 9.73 0.86
C GLU A 48 6.12 8.77 0.47
N VAL A 49 6.94 8.34 1.44
CA VAL A 49 7.99 7.34 1.20
C VAL A 49 7.40 5.99 0.80
N LEU A 50 6.38 5.51 1.54
CA LEU A 50 5.68 4.26 1.23
C LEU A 50 5.02 4.31 -0.15
N SER A 51 4.39 5.43 -0.49
CA SER A 51 3.64 5.60 -1.74
C SER A 51 4.51 5.49 -3.00
N LYS A 52 5.83 5.62 -2.89
CA LYS A 52 6.76 5.41 -4.02
C LYS A 52 6.79 3.96 -4.52
N THR A 53 6.43 3.00 -3.68
CA THR A 53 6.54 1.57 -3.98
C THR A 53 5.25 0.80 -3.73
N THR A 54 4.33 1.32 -2.90
CA THR A 54 3.01 0.71 -2.67
C THR A 54 1.92 1.74 -2.42
N VAL A 55 0.80 1.58 -3.09
CA VAL A 55 -0.44 2.33 -2.83
C VAL A 55 -1.36 1.61 -1.84
N LEU A 56 -0.95 0.41 -1.39
CA LEU A 56 -1.72 -0.50 -0.54
C LEU A 56 -1.13 -0.66 0.87
N SER A 57 -0.44 0.36 1.42
CA SER A 57 0.27 0.30 2.70
C SER A 57 -0.61 -0.20 3.86
N SER A 58 -1.85 0.27 3.98
CA SER A 58 -2.80 -0.19 4.99
C SER A 58 -3.14 -1.69 4.85
N VAL A 59 -3.15 -2.21 3.62
CA VAL A 59 -3.37 -3.62 3.31
C VAL A 59 -2.10 -4.45 3.55
N CYS A 60 -0.97 -4.02 2.96
CA CYS A 60 0.32 -4.72 3.08
C CYS A 60 0.72 -4.91 4.55
N GLY A 61 0.60 -3.86 5.37
CA GLY A 61 0.93 -3.91 6.79
C GLY A 61 0.08 -4.91 7.59
N ARG A 62 -1.10 -5.33 7.08
CA ARG A 62 -1.98 -6.32 7.72
C ARG A 62 -1.78 -7.74 7.25
N ILE A 63 -1.51 -7.95 5.95
CA ILE A 63 -1.62 -9.28 5.35
C ILE A 63 -0.30 -9.87 4.83
N CYS A 64 0.75 -9.07 4.64
CA CYS A 64 2.06 -9.59 4.23
C CYS A 64 2.60 -10.61 5.27
N PRO A 65 3.30 -11.64 4.85
CA PRO A 65 4.00 -12.57 5.76
C PRO A 65 5.32 -11.93 6.23
N HIS A 66 5.23 -10.86 7.03
CA HIS A 66 6.36 -10.01 7.44
C HIS A 66 7.53 -10.79 8.04
N GLU A 67 7.24 -11.87 8.80
CA GLU A 67 8.25 -12.74 9.41
C GLU A 67 9.12 -13.48 8.40
N LYS A 68 8.60 -13.66 7.17
CA LYS A 68 9.31 -14.26 6.03
C LYS A 68 9.90 -13.21 5.07
N GLN A 69 9.63 -11.94 5.32
CA GLN A 69 10.01 -10.82 4.46
C GLN A 69 10.81 -9.77 5.26
N CYS A 70 10.31 -8.54 5.30
CA CYS A 70 10.99 -7.38 5.91
C CYS A 70 11.35 -7.60 7.39
N GLN A 71 10.43 -8.11 8.22
CA GLN A 71 10.71 -8.37 9.64
C GLN A 71 11.67 -9.56 9.81
N GLY A 72 11.52 -10.61 8.99
CA GLY A 72 12.41 -11.76 8.98
C GLY A 72 13.86 -11.39 8.68
N SER A 73 14.06 -10.35 7.86
CA SER A 73 15.36 -9.83 7.45
C SER A 73 15.89 -8.72 8.38
N CYS A 74 15.14 -8.34 9.42
CA CYS A 74 15.54 -7.25 10.32
C CYS A 74 16.81 -7.61 11.10
N ALA A 75 17.86 -6.74 11.01
CA ALA A 75 19.11 -6.94 11.73
C ALA A 75 18.92 -6.96 13.26
N MET A 76 17.91 -6.25 13.78
CA MET A 76 17.62 -6.21 15.23
C MET A 76 17.02 -7.50 15.77
N LYS A 77 16.61 -8.43 14.90
CA LYS A 77 15.96 -9.69 15.27
C LYS A 77 16.74 -10.48 16.35
N ASN A 78 18.04 -10.49 16.26
CA ASN A 78 18.91 -11.24 17.15
C ASN A 78 19.31 -10.48 18.45
N TYR A 79 18.91 -9.21 18.58
CA TYR A 79 19.25 -8.37 19.74
C TYR A 79 18.04 -8.06 20.61
N TYR A 80 17.04 -7.38 20.04
CA TYR A 80 15.87 -6.91 20.78
C TYR A 80 14.55 -7.39 20.18
N GLY A 81 14.62 -8.38 19.28
CA GLY A 81 13.52 -8.80 18.42
C GLY A 81 13.40 -7.93 17.18
N ALA A 82 12.81 -8.48 16.13
CA ALA A 82 12.57 -7.74 14.89
C ALA A 82 11.66 -6.51 15.15
N VAL A 83 11.91 -5.43 14.42
CA VAL A 83 11.00 -4.29 14.40
C VAL A 83 9.68 -4.73 13.77
N GLU A 84 8.56 -4.40 14.40
CA GLU A 84 7.22 -4.75 13.92
C GLU A 84 6.81 -3.84 12.74
N ILE A 85 7.51 -4.02 11.61
CA ILE A 85 7.44 -3.16 10.42
C ILE A 85 6.02 -3.09 9.88
N GLY A 86 5.32 -4.23 9.78
CA GLY A 86 3.95 -4.26 9.29
C GLY A 86 2.99 -3.40 10.13
N ASN A 87 3.16 -3.41 11.46
CA ASN A 87 2.35 -2.59 12.36
C ASN A 87 2.54 -1.09 12.11
N ILE A 88 3.79 -0.68 11.87
CA ILE A 88 4.11 0.73 11.56
C ILE A 88 3.55 1.10 10.18
N GLU A 89 3.72 0.22 9.20
CA GLU A 89 3.25 0.42 7.83
C GLU A 89 1.72 0.60 7.77
N TYR A 90 0.94 -0.32 8.39
CA TYR A 90 -0.51 -0.17 8.35
C TYR A 90 -1.02 1.02 9.14
N PHE A 91 -0.36 1.37 10.25
CA PHE A 91 -0.72 2.56 11.01
C PHE A 91 -0.57 3.82 10.15
N ILE A 92 0.56 3.97 9.45
CA ILE A 92 0.79 5.08 8.52
C ILE A 92 -0.28 5.09 7.41
N GLY A 93 -0.61 3.93 6.85
CA GLY A 93 -1.65 3.78 5.84
C GLY A 93 -3.04 4.17 6.36
N ASP A 94 -3.38 3.80 7.60
CA ASP A 94 -4.65 4.15 8.24
C ASP A 94 -4.74 5.65 8.56
N GLU A 95 -3.65 6.26 9.05
CA GLU A 95 -3.59 7.70 9.25
C GLU A 95 -3.73 8.44 7.90
N ALA A 96 -3.17 7.91 6.82
CA ALA A 96 -3.35 8.48 5.49
C ALA A 96 -4.81 8.43 5.01
N ILE A 97 -5.55 7.37 5.35
CA ILE A 97 -6.99 7.26 5.07
C ILE A 97 -7.77 8.26 5.94
N LYS A 98 -7.47 8.32 7.22
CA LYS A 98 -8.16 9.16 8.20
C LYS A 98 -7.99 10.65 7.93
N ASN A 99 -6.77 11.07 7.58
CA ASN A 99 -6.42 12.46 7.35
C ASN A 99 -6.56 12.89 5.88
N GLY A 100 -6.97 11.99 4.98
CA GLY A 100 -7.17 12.29 3.57
C GLY A 100 -5.87 12.61 2.80
N TRP A 101 -4.71 12.11 3.27
CA TRP A 101 -3.44 12.33 2.56
C TRP A 101 -3.51 11.72 1.16
N LYS A 102 -3.05 12.48 0.19
CA LYS A 102 -3.16 12.09 -1.23
C LYS A 102 -1.98 11.23 -1.65
N LEU A 103 -2.23 10.38 -2.64
CA LEU A 103 -1.17 9.73 -3.40
C LEU A 103 -0.49 10.75 -4.32
N PRO A 104 0.79 10.57 -4.68
CA PRO A 104 1.48 11.42 -5.65
C PRO A 104 0.71 11.48 -6.97
N GLN A 105 0.73 12.62 -7.64
CA GLN A 105 0.06 12.79 -8.92
C GLN A 105 0.87 13.70 -9.84
N SER A 106 1.06 13.27 -11.10
CA SER A 106 1.69 14.11 -12.11
C SER A 106 0.84 15.34 -12.44
N LYS A 107 1.52 16.47 -12.64
CA LYS A 107 0.90 17.69 -13.17
C LYS A 107 0.65 17.60 -14.68
N GLU A 108 1.43 16.79 -15.37
CA GLU A 108 1.33 16.59 -16.81
C GLU A 108 0.33 15.47 -17.11
N LYS A 109 -0.63 15.75 -17.99
CA LYS A 109 -1.60 14.76 -18.49
C LYS A 109 -1.17 14.23 -19.84
N ARG A 110 -1.17 12.90 -19.96
CA ARG A 110 -0.90 12.19 -21.19
C ARG A 110 -2.19 12.00 -21.99
N LYS A 111 -2.07 11.84 -23.31
CA LYS A 111 -3.24 11.65 -24.21
C LYS A 111 -3.66 10.18 -24.30
N GLU A 112 -2.73 9.27 -24.00
CA GLU A 112 -2.94 7.84 -24.11
C GLU A 112 -3.97 7.36 -23.09
N LYS A 113 -4.83 6.46 -23.54
CA LYS A 113 -5.81 5.75 -22.75
C LYS A 113 -5.33 4.33 -22.51
N ILE A 114 -5.33 3.89 -21.27
CA ILE A 114 -4.86 2.56 -20.88
C ILE A 114 -6.01 1.80 -20.24
N ALA A 115 -6.25 0.59 -20.74
CA ALA A 115 -7.17 -0.35 -20.13
C ALA A 115 -6.39 -1.31 -19.22
N VAL A 116 -6.86 -1.48 -17.99
CA VAL A 116 -6.36 -2.47 -17.03
C VAL A 116 -7.46 -3.49 -16.80
N VAL A 117 -7.15 -4.78 -16.97
CA VAL A 117 -8.11 -5.86 -16.78
C VAL A 117 -7.94 -6.47 -15.39
N GLY A 118 -8.99 -6.38 -14.58
CA GLY A 118 -9.07 -6.86 -13.21
C GLY A 118 -8.72 -5.81 -12.16
N ALA A 119 -9.58 -5.65 -11.15
CA ALA A 119 -9.42 -4.76 -10.01
C ALA A 119 -8.88 -5.49 -8.77
N GLY A 120 -8.05 -6.51 -8.95
CA GLY A 120 -7.28 -7.14 -7.88
C GLY A 120 -6.08 -6.25 -7.45
N PRO A 121 -5.28 -6.68 -6.46
CA PRO A 121 -4.16 -5.88 -5.96
C PRO A 121 -3.17 -5.47 -7.05
N SER A 122 -2.89 -6.33 -8.01
CA SER A 122 -2.00 -6.04 -9.14
C SER A 122 -2.57 -4.97 -10.06
N GLY A 123 -3.84 -5.14 -10.50
CA GLY A 123 -4.48 -4.18 -11.40
C GLY A 123 -4.69 -2.82 -10.77
N LEU A 124 -5.12 -2.77 -9.51
CA LEU A 124 -5.27 -1.53 -8.75
C LEU A 124 -3.94 -0.79 -8.58
N THR A 125 -2.86 -1.52 -8.27
CA THR A 125 -1.52 -0.92 -8.15
C THR A 125 -1.02 -0.41 -9.49
N CYS A 126 -1.18 -1.20 -10.57
CA CYS A 126 -0.82 -0.79 -11.93
C CYS A 126 -1.58 0.48 -12.35
N ALA A 127 -2.90 0.49 -12.13
CA ALA A 127 -3.74 1.63 -12.47
C ALA A 127 -3.33 2.90 -11.70
N ALA A 128 -3.02 2.77 -10.41
CA ALA A 128 -2.55 3.89 -9.59
C ALA A 128 -1.25 4.48 -10.15
N PHE A 129 -0.21 3.67 -10.34
CA PHE A 129 1.07 4.14 -10.86
C PHE A 129 0.99 4.71 -12.27
N LEU A 130 0.15 4.15 -13.13
CA LEU A 130 -0.09 4.74 -14.45
C LEU A 130 -0.78 6.11 -14.33
N CYS A 131 -1.79 6.22 -13.46
CA CYS A 131 -2.49 7.48 -13.23
C CYS A 131 -1.59 8.54 -12.59
N GLU A 132 -0.73 8.13 -11.63
CA GLU A 132 0.32 8.98 -11.06
C GLU A 132 1.26 9.55 -12.13
N ASN A 133 1.54 8.78 -13.19
CA ASN A 133 2.35 9.21 -14.32
C ASN A 133 1.56 9.96 -15.43
N GLY A 134 0.32 10.34 -15.14
CA GLY A 134 -0.49 11.20 -15.98
C GLY A 134 -1.31 10.50 -17.06
N TYR A 135 -1.31 9.17 -17.12
CA TYR A 135 -2.13 8.42 -18.08
C TYR A 135 -3.62 8.43 -17.72
N ASN A 136 -4.48 8.33 -18.73
CA ASN A 136 -5.91 8.12 -18.54
C ASN A 136 -6.17 6.62 -18.41
N VAL A 137 -6.56 6.16 -17.24
CA VAL A 137 -6.66 4.73 -16.92
C VAL A 137 -8.10 4.34 -16.65
N THR A 138 -8.57 3.28 -17.33
CA THR A 138 -9.85 2.61 -17.05
C THR A 138 -9.57 1.18 -16.63
N VAL A 139 -10.07 0.80 -15.44
CA VAL A 139 -10.01 -0.59 -14.93
C VAL A 139 -11.32 -1.27 -15.22
N TYR A 140 -11.27 -2.45 -15.84
CA TYR A 140 -12.42 -3.30 -16.10
C TYR A 140 -12.40 -4.49 -15.14
N GLU A 141 -13.43 -4.62 -14.32
CA GLU A 141 -13.57 -5.69 -13.33
C GLU A 141 -14.84 -6.49 -13.60
N LYS A 142 -14.71 -7.82 -13.64
CA LYS A 142 -15.84 -8.71 -13.92
C LYS A 142 -16.86 -8.81 -12.78
N TYR A 143 -16.41 -8.59 -11.55
CA TYR A 143 -17.27 -8.61 -10.38
C TYR A 143 -17.79 -7.21 -10.02
N GLU A 144 -18.82 -7.18 -9.18
CA GLU A 144 -19.36 -5.94 -8.61
C GLU A 144 -18.37 -5.29 -7.62
N HIS A 145 -17.67 -6.13 -6.84
CA HIS A 145 -16.76 -5.67 -5.78
C HIS A 145 -15.31 -5.68 -6.22
N LEU A 146 -14.63 -4.57 -5.93
CA LEU A 146 -13.20 -4.39 -6.22
C LEU A 146 -12.31 -5.05 -5.18
N GLY A 147 -11.06 -5.29 -5.54
CA GLY A 147 -10.06 -5.85 -4.64
C GLY A 147 -9.66 -7.29 -4.95
N GLY A 148 -10.42 -8.00 -5.79
CA GLY A 148 -10.11 -9.38 -6.15
C GLY A 148 -9.97 -10.28 -4.93
N LEU A 149 -8.82 -10.99 -4.78
CA LEU A 149 -8.57 -11.85 -3.62
C LEU A 149 -8.57 -11.10 -2.27
N LEU A 150 -8.27 -9.80 -2.24
CA LEU A 150 -8.35 -9.01 -1.00
C LEU A 150 -9.79 -8.92 -0.50
N TYR A 151 -10.75 -8.87 -1.41
CA TYR A 151 -12.17 -8.80 -1.07
C TYR A 151 -12.77 -10.18 -0.88
N HIS A 152 -12.56 -11.10 -1.84
CA HIS A 152 -13.24 -12.40 -1.88
C HIS A 152 -12.50 -13.52 -1.13
N GLY A 153 -11.17 -13.42 -0.97
CA GLY A 153 -10.34 -14.49 -0.42
C GLY A 153 -9.80 -14.23 0.99
N ILE A 154 -9.66 -12.97 1.41
CA ILE A 154 -9.14 -12.64 2.75
C ILE A 154 -10.30 -12.49 3.75
N PRO A 155 -10.32 -13.24 4.87
CA PRO A 155 -11.36 -13.12 5.88
C PRO A 155 -11.42 -11.73 6.50
N GLU A 156 -12.64 -11.29 6.87
CA GLU A 156 -12.96 -9.97 7.44
C GLU A 156 -12.11 -9.64 8.69
N PHE A 157 -11.90 -10.64 9.56
CA PHE A 157 -11.10 -10.44 10.78
C PHE A 157 -9.62 -10.16 10.52
N ARG A 158 -9.12 -10.45 9.30
CA ARG A 158 -7.72 -10.20 8.92
C ARG A 158 -7.57 -8.93 8.09
N LEU A 159 -8.54 -8.64 7.24
CA LEU A 159 -8.61 -7.42 6.45
C LEU A 159 -10.07 -6.99 6.34
N ASP A 160 -10.46 -6.01 7.14
CA ASP A 160 -11.82 -5.49 7.10
C ASP A 160 -12.12 -4.78 5.77
N LYS A 161 -13.32 -5.00 5.26
CA LYS A 161 -13.72 -4.49 3.93
C LYS A 161 -13.83 -2.98 3.92
N LYS A 162 -14.10 -2.35 5.06
CA LYS A 162 -14.14 -0.89 5.18
C LYS A 162 -12.76 -0.28 4.91
N THR A 163 -11.71 -0.82 5.51
CA THR A 163 -10.32 -0.39 5.27
C THR A 163 -9.90 -0.65 3.83
N LEU A 164 -10.24 -1.82 3.28
CA LEU A 164 -9.97 -2.14 1.88
C LEU A 164 -10.65 -1.15 0.93
N ASN A 165 -11.95 -0.90 1.11
CA ASN A 165 -12.70 0.02 0.26
C ASN A 165 -12.14 1.45 0.33
N LYS A 166 -11.82 1.95 1.51
CA LYS A 166 -11.18 3.27 1.67
C LYS A 166 -9.80 3.35 1.00
N THR A 167 -9.04 2.26 1.04
CA THR A 167 -7.75 2.18 0.32
C THR A 167 -7.97 2.25 -1.19
N ILE A 168 -8.99 1.54 -1.71
CA ILE A 168 -9.35 1.58 -3.13
C ILE A 168 -9.89 2.97 -3.53
N GLU A 169 -10.68 3.62 -2.69
CA GLU A 169 -11.16 4.99 -2.91
C GLU A 169 -10.02 5.98 -3.13
N LYS A 170 -8.89 5.83 -2.41
CA LYS A 170 -7.71 6.67 -2.63
C LYS A 170 -7.14 6.50 -4.05
N ILE A 171 -7.18 5.28 -4.58
CA ILE A 171 -6.73 4.98 -5.95
C ILE A 171 -7.70 5.58 -6.97
N ILE A 172 -9.00 5.44 -6.74
CA ILE A 172 -10.03 6.05 -7.60
C ILE A 172 -9.89 7.59 -7.62
N ASN A 173 -9.58 8.19 -6.48
CA ASN A 173 -9.39 9.63 -6.34
C ASN A 173 -8.16 10.18 -7.09
N LEU A 174 -7.25 9.32 -7.58
CA LEU A 174 -6.21 9.70 -8.56
C LEU A 174 -6.79 10.03 -9.95
N GLY A 175 -8.04 9.66 -10.21
CA GLY A 175 -8.71 9.80 -11.50
C GLY A 175 -8.79 8.49 -12.30
N VAL A 176 -8.58 7.35 -11.63
CA VAL A 176 -8.79 6.03 -12.24
C VAL A 176 -10.29 5.81 -12.45
N GLU A 177 -10.70 5.57 -13.69
CA GLU A 177 -12.05 5.14 -14.02
C GLU A 177 -12.23 3.65 -13.72
N ILE A 178 -13.33 3.26 -13.06
CA ILE A 178 -13.64 1.87 -12.76
C ILE A 178 -14.93 1.46 -13.47
N LYS A 179 -14.89 0.32 -14.15
CA LYS A 179 -16.08 -0.33 -14.75
C LYS A 179 -16.21 -1.74 -14.19
N THR A 180 -17.21 -1.94 -13.35
CA THR A 180 -17.57 -3.25 -12.78
C THR A 180 -18.53 -4.01 -13.68
N ASN A 181 -18.71 -5.31 -13.43
CA ASN A 181 -19.52 -6.21 -14.24
C ASN A 181 -19.10 -6.23 -15.72
N CYS A 182 -17.80 -6.05 -15.97
CA CYS A 182 -17.17 -6.00 -17.28
C CYS A 182 -16.14 -7.13 -17.41
N GLU A 183 -16.51 -8.20 -18.09
CA GLU A 183 -15.63 -9.36 -18.32
C GLU A 183 -15.11 -9.37 -19.76
N LEU A 184 -13.76 -9.31 -19.89
CA LEU A 184 -13.08 -9.31 -21.20
C LEU A 184 -13.36 -10.63 -21.95
N GLY A 185 -13.77 -10.51 -23.22
CA GLY A 185 -14.13 -11.66 -24.06
C GLY A 185 -15.54 -12.20 -23.83
N VAL A 186 -16.30 -11.62 -22.89
CA VAL A 186 -17.71 -12.00 -22.63
C VAL A 186 -18.63 -10.85 -22.96
N ASN A 187 -18.55 -9.73 -22.24
CA ASN A 187 -19.39 -8.55 -22.46
C ASN A 187 -18.62 -7.28 -22.81
N ILE A 188 -17.29 -7.36 -22.90
CA ILE A 188 -16.40 -6.36 -23.50
C ILE A 188 -15.40 -7.05 -24.44
N GLN A 189 -15.03 -6.37 -25.56
CA GLN A 189 -14.08 -6.85 -26.56
C GLN A 189 -12.80 -5.98 -26.54
#